data_f1ce3687084bde87bc05cc9534d62902
#
_entry.id   f1ce3687084bde87bc05cc9534d62902
#
_cell.length_a   1.000
_cell.length_b   1.000
_cell.length_c   1.000
_cell.angle_alpha   90.00
_cell.angle_beta   90.00
_cell.angle_gamma   90.00
#
_symmetry.space_group_name_H-M   'P 1'
#
loop_
_entity.id
_entity.type
_entity.pdbx_description
1 polymer ?
#
loop_
_entity_poly.entity_id
_entity_poly.type
_entity_poly.pdbx_seq_one_letter_code
_entity_poly.pdbx_strand_id
1 'polypeptide(L)'
;MPGERYITLMASLPALGPMLSAKHAPINRVRLESRLHQLHPDDQNELFAVRDLLSWQRLPLTGTDEELVHRARKVIPALNCETLARLARDRMELRTLVAALRRRHSGQDAPP
;
A
#
# COMPACT_ATOMS: atom_id res chain seq x y z
N MET A 1 19.95 12.66 -7.45
CA MET A 1 19.42 11.29 -7.41
C MET A 1 18.37 11.16 -6.34
N PRO A 2 17.26 10.46 -6.59
CA PRO A 2 16.19 10.36 -5.59
C PRO A 2 16.65 9.75 -4.26
N GLY A 3 17.59 8.81 -4.30
CA GLY A 3 18.11 8.17 -3.10
C GLY A 3 18.92 9.09 -2.19
N GLU A 4 19.57 10.10 -2.75
CA GLU A 4 20.35 11.06 -1.98
C GLU A 4 19.46 12.07 -1.27
N ARG A 5 18.30 12.36 -1.84
CA ARG A 5 17.34 13.33 -1.30
C ARG A 5 16.81 12.91 0.07
N TYR A 6 16.77 11.62 0.35
CA TYR A 6 16.12 11.08 1.54
C TYR A 6 17.08 10.38 2.51
N ILE A 7 18.37 10.67 2.44
CA ILE A 7 19.36 10.04 3.34
C ILE A 7 19.00 10.31 4.80
N THR A 8 18.69 11.55 5.15
CA THR A 8 18.34 11.91 6.54
C THR A 8 17.06 11.22 6.98
N LEU A 9 16.04 11.18 6.10
CA LEU A 9 14.79 10.49 6.40
C LEU A 9 15.03 9.00 6.62
N MET A 10 15.75 8.35 5.71
CA MET A 10 16.04 6.93 5.83
C MET A 10 16.84 6.60 7.11
N ALA A 11 17.80 7.45 7.45
CA ALA A 11 18.59 7.27 8.66
C ALA A 11 17.77 7.46 9.94
N SER A 12 16.67 8.22 9.87
CA SER A 12 15.80 8.46 11.02
C SER A 12 14.79 7.34 11.27
N LEU A 13 14.60 6.45 10.30
CA LEU A 13 13.66 5.35 10.44
C LEU A 13 14.30 4.19 11.21
N PRO A 14 13.56 3.51 12.09
CA PRO A 14 14.10 2.37 12.82
C PRO A 14 14.31 1.17 11.90
N ALA A 15 15.25 0.30 12.28
CA ALA A 15 15.45 -0.95 11.56
C ALA A 15 14.23 -1.85 11.73
N LEU A 16 13.83 -2.51 10.63
CA LEU A 16 12.77 -3.49 10.67
C LEU A 16 13.37 -4.85 11.05
N GLY A 17 12.90 -5.41 12.15
CA GLY A 17 13.21 -6.78 12.51
C GLY A 17 12.37 -7.77 11.70
N PRO A 18 12.42 -9.08 12.04
CA PRO A 18 11.57 -10.07 11.40
C PRO A 18 10.09 -9.69 11.53
N MET A 19 9.41 -9.56 10.38
CA MET A 19 8.06 -9.01 10.35
C MET A 19 7.05 -9.87 11.10
N LEU A 20 7.19 -11.20 11.00
CA LEU A 20 6.24 -12.13 11.60
C LEU A 20 6.48 -12.38 13.09
N SER A 21 7.65 -12.04 13.62
CA SER A 21 7.99 -12.24 15.01
C SER A 21 8.03 -10.95 15.82
N ALA A 22 7.78 -9.81 15.19
CA ALA A 22 7.76 -8.52 15.88
C ALA A 22 6.55 -8.43 16.81
N LYS A 23 6.81 -8.13 18.10
CA LYS A 23 5.76 -7.97 19.11
C LYS A 23 5.11 -6.59 19.02
N HIS A 24 5.86 -5.60 18.58
CA HIS A 24 5.40 -4.22 18.49
C HIS A 24 5.87 -3.61 17.18
N ALA A 25 5.11 -2.66 16.67
CA ALA A 25 5.57 -1.88 15.53
C ALA A 25 6.83 -1.10 15.92
N PRO A 26 7.88 -1.07 15.06
CA PRO A 26 9.12 -0.38 15.37
C PRO A 26 8.96 1.13 15.52
N ILE A 27 7.89 1.68 14.94
CA ILE A 27 7.56 3.10 15.04
C ILE A 27 6.04 3.23 15.05
N ASN A 28 5.50 4.17 15.84
CA ASN A 28 4.07 4.39 15.82
C ASN A 28 3.66 5.21 14.60
N ARG A 29 2.37 5.16 14.28
CA ARG A 29 1.82 5.81 13.09
C ARG A 29 2.03 7.32 13.08
N VAL A 30 1.87 7.98 14.22
CA VAL A 30 2.01 9.43 14.32
C VAL A 30 3.44 9.85 14.02
N ARG A 31 4.42 9.16 14.59
CA ARG A 31 5.83 9.44 14.33
C ARG A 31 6.21 9.16 12.88
N LEU A 32 5.72 8.07 12.32
CA LEU A 32 5.97 7.73 10.93
C LEU A 32 5.41 8.81 10.01
N GLU A 33 4.16 9.22 10.19
CA GLU A 33 3.55 10.27 9.39
C GLU A 33 4.31 11.59 9.51
N SER A 34 4.76 11.94 10.71
CA SER A 34 5.58 13.13 10.93
C SER A 34 6.87 13.08 10.10
N ARG A 35 7.53 11.93 10.03
CA ARG A 35 8.75 11.76 9.24
C ARG A 35 8.48 11.76 7.75
N LEU A 36 7.35 11.23 7.33
CA LEU A 36 6.95 11.23 5.93
C LEU A 36 6.69 12.63 5.38
N HIS A 37 6.45 13.63 6.24
CA HIS A 37 6.35 15.02 5.80
C HIS A 37 7.67 15.60 5.27
N GLN A 38 8.79 14.91 5.47
CA GLN A 38 10.06 15.29 4.86
C GLN A 38 10.12 14.96 3.38
N LEU A 39 9.19 14.16 2.88
CA LEU A 39 9.12 13.85 1.46
C LEU A 39 8.69 15.06 0.66
N HIS A 40 9.18 15.14 -0.58
CA HIS A 40 8.66 16.12 -1.55
C HIS A 40 7.14 15.93 -1.71
N PRO A 41 6.36 17.02 -1.88
CA PRO A 41 4.91 16.91 -2.00
C PRO A 41 4.42 15.90 -3.05
N ASP A 42 5.08 15.80 -4.19
CA ASP A 42 4.72 14.84 -5.23
C ASP A 42 4.90 13.40 -4.75
N ASP A 43 6.00 13.13 -4.03
CA ASP A 43 6.28 11.80 -3.48
C ASP A 43 5.29 11.46 -2.35
N GLN A 44 4.94 12.45 -1.53
CA GLN A 44 3.91 12.27 -0.51
C GLN A 44 2.56 11.90 -1.13
N ASN A 45 2.18 12.58 -2.20
CA ASN A 45 0.92 12.32 -2.89
C ASN A 45 0.88 10.91 -3.45
N GLU A 46 1.97 10.44 -4.06
CA GLU A 46 2.05 9.07 -4.56
C GLU A 46 1.95 8.04 -3.44
N LEU A 47 2.70 8.24 -2.37
CA LEU A 47 2.70 7.31 -1.23
C LEU A 47 1.32 7.24 -0.60
N PHE A 48 0.67 8.38 -0.40
CA PHE A 48 -0.64 8.43 0.22
C PHE A 48 -1.73 7.87 -0.69
N ALA A 49 -1.60 8.05 -2.01
CA ALA A 49 -2.52 7.44 -2.97
C ALA A 49 -2.45 5.91 -2.91
N VAL A 50 -1.24 5.35 -2.83
CA VAL A 50 -1.07 3.90 -2.68
C VAL A 50 -1.57 3.43 -1.32
N ARG A 51 -1.28 4.16 -0.25
CA ARG A 51 -1.78 3.85 1.08
C ARG A 51 -3.31 3.76 1.08
N ASP A 52 -3.98 4.73 0.49
CA ASP A 52 -5.44 4.76 0.43
C ASP A 52 -6.00 3.62 -0.42
N LEU A 53 -5.30 3.27 -1.50
CA LEU A 53 -5.68 2.15 -2.34
C LEU A 53 -5.59 0.81 -1.61
N LEU A 54 -4.54 0.62 -0.82
CA LEU A 54 -4.25 -0.66 -0.15
C LEU A 54 -4.85 -0.77 1.24
N SER A 55 -5.39 0.32 1.81
CA SER A 55 -5.91 0.32 3.17
C SER A 55 -7.33 -0.25 3.21
N TRP A 56 -7.51 -1.33 3.96
CA TRP A 56 -8.82 -1.94 4.17
C TRP A 56 -9.78 -1.01 4.91
N GLN A 57 -9.24 -0.17 5.80
CA GLN A 57 -10.04 0.73 6.64
C GLN A 57 -10.58 1.93 5.87
N ARG A 58 -9.92 2.29 4.79
CA ARG A 58 -10.30 3.46 3.97
C ARG A 58 -11.17 3.10 2.78
N LEU A 59 -11.33 1.81 2.52
CA LEU A 59 -12.23 1.34 1.49
C LEU A 59 -13.64 1.28 2.07
N PRO A 60 -14.66 1.79 1.35
CA PRO A 60 -16.03 1.67 1.80
C PRO A 60 -16.41 0.20 1.95
N LEU A 61 -17.08 -0.12 3.05
CA LEU A 61 -17.57 -1.49 3.28
C LEU A 61 -18.56 -1.92 2.18
N THR A 62 -19.21 -0.95 1.57
CA THR A 62 -20.17 -1.16 0.49
C THR A 62 -19.54 -1.06 -0.90
N GLY A 63 -18.21 -0.78 -0.96
CA GLY A 63 -17.50 -0.68 -2.22
C GLY A 63 -17.42 -2.02 -2.93
N THR A 64 -17.61 -2.02 -4.24
CA THR A 64 -17.50 -3.23 -5.05
C THR A 64 -16.05 -3.50 -5.42
N ASP A 65 -15.75 -4.77 -5.75
CA ASP A 65 -14.44 -5.15 -6.27
C ASP A 65 -14.14 -4.41 -7.59
N GLU A 66 -15.16 -4.15 -8.38
CA GLU A 66 -15.04 -3.42 -9.64
C GLU A 66 -14.58 -1.98 -9.42
N GLU A 67 -15.12 -1.31 -8.40
CA GLU A 67 -14.69 0.05 -8.05
C GLU A 67 -13.23 0.09 -7.62
N LEU A 68 -12.80 -0.90 -6.85
CA LEU A 68 -11.42 -1.01 -6.41
C LEU A 68 -10.49 -1.24 -7.61
N VAL A 69 -10.84 -2.14 -8.51
CA VAL A 69 -10.06 -2.40 -9.73
C VAL A 69 -9.98 -1.14 -10.59
N HIS A 70 -11.08 -0.42 -10.74
CA HIS A 70 -11.12 0.83 -11.49
C HIS A 70 -10.17 1.87 -10.90
N ARG A 71 -10.19 2.02 -9.57
CA ARG A 71 -9.29 2.94 -8.86
C ARG A 71 -7.84 2.52 -9.04
N ALA A 72 -7.53 1.24 -8.92
CA ALA A 72 -6.19 0.72 -9.11
C ALA A 72 -5.67 1.00 -10.53
N ARG A 73 -6.50 0.83 -11.54
CA ARG A 73 -6.15 1.11 -12.92
C ARG A 73 -5.86 2.58 -13.18
N LYS A 74 -6.39 3.47 -12.37
CA LYS A 74 -6.10 4.90 -12.43
C LYS A 74 -4.82 5.26 -11.69
N VAL A 75 -4.67 4.74 -10.47
CA VAL A 75 -3.59 5.14 -9.56
C VAL A 75 -2.25 4.54 -9.99
N ILE A 76 -2.21 3.23 -10.28
CA ILE A 76 -0.95 2.54 -10.51
C ILE A 76 -0.18 3.08 -11.73
N PRO A 77 -0.80 3.28 -12.90
CA PRO A 77 -0.07 3.83 -14.06
C PRO A 77 0.41 5.26 -13.86
N ALA A 78 -0.21 6.02 -12.96
CA ALA A 78 0.17 7.40 -12.68
C ALA A 78 1.36 7.52 -11.73
N LEU A 79 1.80 6.41 -11.11
CA LEU A 79 2.93 6.43 -10.18
C LEU A 79 4.24 6.56 -10.93
N ASN A 80 5.09 7.50 -10.48
CA ASN A 80 6.43 7.67 -11.03
C ASN A 80 7.45 6.73 -10.39
N CYS A 81 7.19 6.28 -9.17
CA CYS A 81 8.06 5.35 -8.47
C CYS A 81 7.74 3.92 -8.87
N GLU A 82 8.68 3.27 -9.58
CA GLU A 82 8.47 1.90 -10.07
C GLU A 82 8.32 0.88 -8.92
N THR A 83 9.10 1.04 -7.86
CA THR A 83 9.02 0.15 -6.70
C THR A 83 7.64 0.23 -6.06
N LEU A 84 7.10 1.42 -5.92
CA LEU A 84 5.78 1.64 -5.35
C LEU A 84 4.68 1.07 -6.24
N ALA A 85 4.81 1.24 -7.57
CA ALA A 85 3.87 0.68 -8.54
C ALA A 85 3.88 -0.86 -8.50
N ARG A 86 5.05 -1.47 -8.38
CA ARG A 86 5.19 -2.92 -8.26
C ARG A 86 4.55 -3.43 -6.97
N LEU A 87 4.82 -2.76 -5.85
CA LEU A 87 4.21 -3.11 -4.57
C LEU A 87 2.68 -3.06 -4.64
N ALA A 88 2.15 -2.01 -5.24
CA ALA A 88 0.70 -1.86 -5.39
C ALA A 88 0.10 -2.97 -6.24
N ARG A 89 0.74 -3.31 -7.36
CA ARG A 89 0.28 -4.40 -8.24
C ARG A 89 0.31 -5.74 -7.52
N ASP A 90 1.41 -6.04 -6.83
CA ASP A 90 1.56 -7.31 -6.11
C ASP A 90 0.49 -7.46 -5.03
N ARG A 91 0.22 -6.38 -4.30
CA ARG A 91 -0.81 -6.40 -3.26
C ARG A 91 -2.22 -6.57 -3.85
N MET A 92 -2.49 -5.95 -4.99
CA MET A 92 -3.78 -6.11 -5.68
C MET A 92 -3.94 -7.54 -6.19
N GLU A 93 -2.90 -8.15 -6.73
CA GLU A 93 -2.94 -9.55 -7.17
C GLU A 93 -3.19 -10.49 -6.00
N LEU A 94 -2.51 -10.27 -4.87
CA LEU A 94 -2.72 -11.07 -3.67
C LEU A 94 -4.16 -10.94 -3.18
N ARG A 95 -4.69 -9.74 -3.16
CA ARG A 95 -6.08 -9.49 -2.77
C ARG A 95 -7.06 -10.22 -3.67
N THR A 96 -6.83 -10.19 -4.97
CA THR A 96 -7.66 -10.89 -5.95
C THR A 96 -7.63 -12.40 -5.71
N LEU A 97 -6.46 -12.95 -5.46
CA LEU A 97 -6.29 -14.38 -5.18
C LEU A 97 -7.02 -14.78 -3.89
N VAL A 98 -6.87 -14.00 -2.84
CA VAL A 98 -7.56 -14.25 -1.56
C VAL A 98 -9.07 -14.19 -1.74
N ALA A 99 -9.57 -13.20 -2.48
CA ALA A 99 -11.01 -13.08 -2.76
C ALA A 99 -11.54 -14.30 -3.53
N ALA A 100 -10.77 -14.78 -4.52
CA ALA A 100 -11.15 -15.96 -5.28
C ALA A 100 -11.22 -17.21 -4.40
N LEU A 101 -10.24 -17.39 -3.52
CA LEU A 101 -10.22 -18.51 -2.59
C LEU A 101 -11.38 -18.47 -1.60
N ARG A 102 -11.72 -17.28 -1.10
CA ARG A 102 -12.85 -17.11 -0.19
C ARG A 102 -14.19 -17.43 -0.88
N ARG A 103 -14.36 -17.00 -2.12
CA ARG A 103 -15.57 -17.31 -2.89
C ARG A 103 -15.69 -18.81 -3.13
N ARG A 104 -14.60 -19.48 -3.47
CA ARG A 104 -14.56 -20.92 -3.66
C ARG A 104 -14.94 -21.66 -2.38
N HIS A 105 -14.37 -21.24 -1.25
CA HIS A 105 -14.62 -21.83 0.04
C HIS A 105 -16.08 -21.67 0.47
N SER A 106 -16.71 -20.56 0.12
CA SER A 106 -18.12 -20.29 0.43
C SER A 106 -19.10 -20.89 -0.58
N GLY A 107 -18.60 -21.59 -1.60
CA GLY A 107 -19.43 -22.21 -2.63
C GLY A 107 -19.91 -21.26 -3.73
N GLN A 108 -19.35 -20.07 -3.80
CA GLN A 108 -19.67 -19.12 -4.87
C GLN A 108 -18.84 -19.41 -6.11
N ASP A 109 -19.36 -18.97 -7.26
CA ASP A 109 -18.63 -19.08 -8.52
C ASP A 109 -17.37 -18.23 -8.50
N ALA A 110 -16.40 -18.60 -9.36
CA ALA A 110 -15.16 -17.84 -9.50
C ALA A 110 -15.48 -16.40 -9.92
N PRO A 111 -14.64 -15.42 -9.50
CA PRO A 111 -14.85 -14.04 -9.93
C PRO A 111 -14.72 -13.92 -11.44
N PRO A 112 -15.40 -12.95 -12.02
CA PRO A 112 -15.35 -12.70 -13.46
C PRO A 112 -13.96 -12.29 -13.93
#